data_d0681b660651da5e8d0e17636baa3e4f
#
_entry.id   d0681b660651da5e8d0e17636baa3e4f
#
_cell.length_a   1.000
_cell.length_b   1.000
_cell.length_c   1.000
_cell.angle_alpha   90.00
_cell.angle_beta   90.00
_cell.angle_gamma   90.00
#
_symmetry.space_group_name_H-M   'P 1'
#
loop_
_entity.id
_entity.type
_entity.pdbx_description
1 polymer ?
#
loop_
_entity_poly.entity_id
_entity_poly.type
_entity_poly.pdbx_seq_one_letter_code
_entity_poly.pdbx_strand_id
1 'polypeptide(L)'
;MKVSVDFSVYIQADGAFGSVSGEIDTPTPPQIGDSISFLFPRGGQTIESSIGFNGILKVTDRVIAANRDDQKLMLTLSDITLATKSDAIKVTEYLEAAFDLFAVIYAE
;
A
#
# COMPACT_ATOMS: atom_id res chain seq x y z
N MET A 1 1.61 13.20 10.28
CA MET A 1 1.82 13.91 9.00
C MET A 1 1.29 13.05 7.86
N LYS A 2 0.90 13.67 6.77
CA LYS A 2 0.46 12.95 5.57
C LYS A 2 1.66 12.62 4.70
N VAL A 3 1.71 11.36 4.23
CA VAL A 3 2.72 10.91 3.27
C VAL A 3 2.02 10.21 2.12
N SER A 4 2.56 10.36 0.92
CA SER A 4 2.09 9.64 -0.25
C SER A 4 2.77 8.29 -0.32
N VAL A 5 2.01 7.25 -0.64
CA VAL A 5 2.55 5.89 -0.79
C VAL A 5 2.14 5.32 -2.13
N ASP A 6 2.98 4.46 -2.70
CA ASP A 6 2.62 3.64 -3.85
C ASP A 6 3.34 2.30 -3.78
N PHE A 7 2.70 1.29 -4.32
CA PHE A 7 3.25 -0.06 -4.43
C PHE A 7 2.45 -0.86 -5.44
N SER A 8 3.03 -1.97 -5.88
CA SER A 8 2.40 -2.84 -6.87
C SER A 8 1.88 -4.11 -6.23
N VAL A 9 0.87 -4.69 -6.86
CA VAL A 9 0.27 -5.97 -6.44
C VAL A 9 0.46 -6.98 -7.56
N TYR A 10 0.98 -8.14 -7.23
CA TYR A 10 1.26 -9.23 -8.16
C TYR A 10 0.50 -10.48 -7.78
N ILE A 11 0.25 -11.32 -8.77
CA ILE A 11 -0.28 -12.67 -8.58
C ILE A 11 0.81 -13.64 -9.02
N GLN A 12 1.10 -14.66 -8.21
CA GLN A 12 2.24 -15.54 -8.43
C GLN A 12 2.29 -16.15 -9.82
N ALA A 13 1.15 -16.59 -10.34
CA ALA A 13 1.10 -17.26 -11.64
C ALA A 13 0.97 -16.28 -12.83
N ASP A 14 0.36 -15.11 -12.61
CA ASP A 14 -0.05 -14.23 -13.70
C ASP A 14 0.77 -12.94 -13.81
N GLY A 15 1.59 -12.63 -12.80
CA GLY A 15 2.41 -11.41 -12.79
C GLY A 15 1.65 -10.20 -12.24
N ALA A 16 1.84 -9.04 -12.87
CA ALA A 16 1.30 -7.78 -12.37
C ALA A 16 -0.23 -7.76 -12.39
N PHE A 17 -0.84 -7.47 -11.25
CA PHE A 17 -2.28 -7.33 -11.10
C PHE A 17 -2.72 -5.87 -11.13
N GLY A 18 -1.99 -5.01 -10.43
CA GLY A 18 -2.35 -3.60 -10.34
C GLY A 18 -1.38 -2.82 -9.47
N SER A 19 -1.74 -1.57 -9.22
CA SER A 19 -0.99 -0.70 -8.32
C SER A 19 -1.94 -0.04 -7.33
N VAL A 20 -1.41 0.31 -6.16
CA VAL A 20 -2.16 0.99 -5.10
C VAL A 20 -1.39 2.25 -4.72
N SER A 21 -2.08 3.37 -4.59
CA SER A 21 -1.47 4.64 -4.23
C SER A 21 -2.43 5.47 -3.40
N GLY A 22 -1.91 6.49 -2.75
CA GLY A 22 -2.71 7.43 -1.98
C GLY A 22 -1.92 8.06 -0.86
N GLU A 23 -2.64 8.64 0.09
CA GLU A 23 -2.03 9.30 1.24
C GLU A 23 -2.44 8.59 2.52
N ILE A 24 -1.48 8.45 3.43
CA ILE A 24 -1.73 7.93 4.77
C ILE A 24 -1.17 8.89 5.81
N ASP A 25 -1.67 8.80 7.03
CA ASP A 25 -1.15 9.56 8.16
C ASP A 25 -0.15 8.72 8.94
N THR A 26 1.01 9.32 9.23
CA THR A 26 2.02 8.69 10.07
C THR A 26 2.42 9.64 11.20
N PRO A 27 2.80 9.12 12.38
CA PRO A 27 3.20 9.98 13.51
C PRO A 27 4.54 10.66 13.29
N THR A 28 5.42 10.07 12.48
CA THR A 28 6.75 10.59 12.18
C THR A 28 7.06 10.35 10.71
N PRO A 29 8.02 11.09 10.11
CA PRO A 29 8.44 10.83 8.73
C PRO A 29 9.03 9.42 8.60
N PRO A 30 8.44 8.54 7.79
CA PRO A 30 9.01 7.21 7.57
C PRO A 30 10.32 7.29 6.79
N GLN A 31 11.22 6.35 7.08
CA GLN A 31 12.51 6.24 6.43
C GLN A 31 12.64 4.89 5.72
N ILE A 32 13.58 4.79 4.80
CA ILE A 32 13.86 3.54 4.08
C ILE A 32 14.18 2.46 5.11
N GLY A 33 13.52 1.31 4.98
CA GLY A 33 13.65 0.19 5.90
C GLY A 33 12.61 0.15 7.00
N ASP A 34 11.88 1.24 7.23
CA ASP A 34 10.77 1.24 8.18
C ASP A 34 9.64 0.35 7.68
N SER A 35 8.92 -0.24 8.62
CA SER A 35 7.72 -1.04 8.32
C SER A 35 6.49 -0.21 8.61
N ILE A 36 5.55 -0.23 7.66
CA ILE A 36 4.26 0.45 7.81
C ILE A 36 3.18 -0.61 7.95
N SER A 37 2.38 -0.51 9.01
CA SER A 37 1.30 -1.45 9.27
C SER A 37 -0.02 -0.92 8.72
N PHE A 38 -0.70 -1.73 7.93
CA PHE A 38 -2.05 -1.47 7.43
C PHE A 38 -3.08 -2.32 8.19
N LEU A 39 -2.84 -2.55 9.48
CA LEU A 39 -3.72 -3.37 10.32
C LEU A 39 -4.61 -2.55 11.26
N PHE A 40 -4.44 -1.21 11.28
CA PHE A 40 -5.17 -0.34 12.21
C PHE A 40 -5.99 0.71 11.46
N PRO A 41 -7.01 0.31 10.69
CA PRO A 41 -7.85 1.28 9.99
C PRO A 41 -8.78 1.99 10.97
N ARG A 42 -9.11 3.24 10.67
CA ARG A 42 -9.99 4.03 11.51
C ARG A 42 -11.41 3.48 11.60
N GLY A 43 -11.89 2.83 10.53
CA GLY A 43 -13.22 2.27 10.45
C GLY A 43 -13.37 0.87 11.01
N GLY A 44 -12.29 0.26 11.52
CA GLY A 44 -12.34 -1.06 12.10
C GLY A 44 -12.43 -2.22 11.11
N GLN A 45 -12.21 -1.97 9.82
CA GLN A 45 -12.21 -3.02 8.80
C GLN A 45 -11.12 -4.05 9.10
N THR A 46 -11.36 -5.28 8.68
CA THR A 46 -10.39 -6.38 8.87
C THR A 46 -10.15 -7.11 7.57
N ILE A 47 -9.00 -7.78 7.49
CA ILE A 47 -8.67 -8.66 6.39
C ILE A 47 -8.30 -10.04 6.95
N GLU A 48 -8.70 -11.10 6.24
CA GLU A 48 -8.44 -12.46 6.69
C GLU A 48 -6.95 -12.79 6.57
N SER A 49 -6.39 -13.37 7.63
CA SER A 49 -4.97 -13.77 7.64
C SER A 49 -4.64 -14.84 6.61
N SER A 50 -5.62 -15.65 6.21
CA SER A 50 -5.44 -16.71 5.22
C SER A 50 -5.16 -16.20 3.80
N ILE A 51 -5.37 -14.92 3.54
CA ILE A 51 -5.16 -14.33 2.21
C ILE A 51 -3.67 -14.22 1.87
N GLY A 52 -2.78 -14.22 2.86
CA GLY A 52 -1.34 -14.16 2.63
C GLY A 52 -0.76 -12.75 2.66
N PHE A 53 -1.58 -11.75 2.99
CA PHE A 53 -1.12 -10.39 3.25
C PHE A 53 -1.04 -10.18 4.76
N ASN A 54 0.17 -9.98 5.27
CA ASN A 54 0.37 -9.79 6.71
C ASN A 54 0.08 -8.36 7.18
N GLY A 55 -0.29 -7.46 6.28
CA GLY A 55 -0.62 -6.09 6.61
C GLY A 55 0.58 -5.17 6.80
N ILE A 56 1.79 -5.65 6.60
CA ILE A 56 3.01 -4.87 6.84
C ILE A 56 3.79 -4.74 5.54
N LEU A 57 4.10 -3.49 5.16
CA LEU A 57 4.92 -3.19 3.99
C LEU A 57 6.13 -2.36 4.42
N LYS A 58 7.26 -2.58 3.77
CA LYS A 58 8.48 -1.81 4.03
C LYS A 58 8.63 -0.65 3.08
N VAL A 59 9.19 0.45 3.58
CA VAL A 59 9.58 1.59 2.76
C VAL A 59 10.84 1.21 2.00
N THR A 60 10.76 1.14 0.67
CA THR A 60 11.88 0.76 -0.19
C THR A 60 12.52 1.96 -0.85
N ASP A 61 11.78 3.07 -1.02
CA ASP A 61 12.31 4.29 -1.58
C ASP A 61 11.61 5.49 -0.96
N ARG A 62 12.30 6.64 -0.97
CA ARG A 62 11.81 7.85 -0.30
C ARG A 62 12.20 9.04 -1.17
N VAL A 63 11.21 9.74 -1.71
CA VAL A 63 11.42 10.86 -2.61
C VAL A 63 10.93 12.14 -1.95
N ILE A 64 11.78 13.15 -1.95
CA ILE A 64 11.45 14.49 -1.48
C ILE A 64 11.38 15.40 -2.70
N ALA A 65 10.21 16.03 -2.92
CA ALA A 65 10.04 16.92 -4.06
C ALA A 65 10.72 18.26 -3.79
N ALA A 66 11.67 18.63 -4.65
CA ALA A 66 12.35 19.92 -4.56
C ALA A 66 11.37 21.07 -4.80
N ASN A 67 11.54 22.15 -4.06
CA ASN A 67 10.75 23.39 -4.20
C ASN A 67 9.25 23.24 -3.91
N ARG A 68 8.85 22.18 -3.17
CA ARG A 68 7.47 22.02 -2.73
C ARG A 68 7.34 22.46 -1.28
N ASP A 69 6.39 23.36 -1.04
CA ASP A 69 6.15 23.92 0.30
C ASP A 69 5.29 23.00 1.17
N ASP A 70 4.52 22.11 0.57
CA ASP A 70 3.67 21.16 1.30
C ASP A 70 4.47 20.05 1.99
N GLN A 71 5.72 19.92 1.69
CA GLN A 71 6.68 19.00 2.30
C GLN A 71 6.21 17.55 2.36
N LYS A 72 5.40 17.14 1.39
CA LYS A 72 4.95 15.75 1.33
C LYS A 72 6.09 14.84 0.93
N LEU A 73 6.26 13.79 1.70
CA LEU A 73 7.13 12.69 1.32
C LEU A 73 6.39 11.74 0.41
N MET A 74 7.08 11.26 -0.62
CA MET A 74 6.58 10.23 -1.49
C MET A 74 7.35 8.96 -1.21
N LEU A 75 6.64 7.91 -0.78
CA LEU A 75 7.24 6.65 -0.38
C LEU A 75 6.84 5.56 -1.36
N THR A 76 7.81 4.78 -1.80
CA THR A 76 7.54 3.51 -2.47
C THR A 76 7.61 2.42 -1.42
N LEU A 77 6.60 1.59 -1.36
CA LEU A 77 6.53 0.47 -0.43
C LEU A 77 6.83 -0.83 -1.15
N SER A 78 7.16 -1.86 -0.38
CA SER A 78 7.40 -3.19 -0.93
C SER A 78 6.15 -3.72 -1.61
N ASP A 79 6.34 -4.46 -2.70
CA ASP A 79 5.23 -5.02 -3.47
C ASP A 79 4.56 -6.16 -2.71
N ILE A 80 3.27 -6.37 -3.00
CA ILE A 80 2.50 -7.49 -2.46
C ILE A 80 2.40 -8.53 -3.56
N THR A 81 2.72 -9.79 -3.23
CA THR A 81 2.50 -10.93 -4.13
C THR A 81 1.53 -11.90 -3.48
N LEU A 82 0.45 -12.20 -4.17
CA LEU A 82 -0.62 -13.05 -3.67
C LEU A 82 -0.75 -14.30 -4.54
N ALA A 83 -1.35 -15.34 -3.97
CA ALA A 83 -1.45 -16.64 -4.65
C ALA A 83 -2.49 -16.61 -5.79
N THR A 84 -3.60 -15.90 -5.60
CA THR A 84 -4.71 -15.91 -6.55
C THR A 84 -5.23 -14.52 -6.84
N LYS A 85 -5.94 -14.39 -7.97
CA LYS A 85 -6.63 -13.14 -8.34
C LYS A 85 -7.69 -12.76 -7.30
N SER A 86 -8.39 -13.74 -6.75
CA SER A 86 -9.40 -13.51 -5.71
C SER A 86 -8.78 -12.85 -4.48
N ASP A 87 -7.61 -13.33 -4.05
CA ASP A 87 -6.89 -12.74 -2.91
C ASP A 87 -6.44 -11.31 -3.23
N ALA A 88 -5.96 -11.08 -4.44
CA ALA A 88 -5.52 -9.75 -4.88
C ALA A 88 -6.70 -8.75 -4.87
N ILE A 89 -7.86 -9.16 -5.32
CA ILE A 89 -9.08 -8.34 -5.28
C ILE A 89 -9.43 -7.99 -3.83
N LYS A 90 -9.41 -8.98 -2.93
CA LYS A 90 -9.76 -8.76 -1.52
C LYS A 90 -8.79 -7.79 -0.84
N VAL A 91 -7.51 -7.90 -1.11
CA VAL A 91 -6.50 -7.00 -0.54
C VAL A 91 -6.69 -5.58 -1.05
N THR A 92 -6.88 -5.39 -2.36
CA THR A 92 -7.06 -4.05 -2.92
C THR A 92 -8.35 -3.42 -2.43
N GLU A 93 -9.43 -4.17 -2.33
CA GLU A 93 -10.70 -3.67 -1.77
C GLU A 93 -10.54 -3.26 -0.30
N TYR A 94 -9.82 -4.06 0.49
CA TYR A 94 -9.54 -3.72 1.88
C TYR A 94 -8.77 -2.41 2.00
N LEU A 95 -7.71 -2.24 1.21
CA LEU A 95 -6.88 -1.04 1.26
C LEU A 95 -7.66 0.20 0.82
N GLU A 96 -8.54 0.07 -0.18
CA GLU A 96 -9.40 1.18 -0.60
C GLU A 96 -10.42 1.55 0.49
N ALA A 97 -11.08 0.55 1.07
CA ALA A 97 -12.12 0.79 2.06
C ALA A 97 -11.56 1.22 3.42
N ALA A 98 -10.44 0.64 3.84
CA ALA A 98 -9.89 0.84 5.17
C ALA A 98 -8.97 2.04 5.28
N PHE A 99 -8.24 2.36 4.22
CA PHE A 99 -7.20 3.39 4.23
C PHE A 99 -7.40 4.47 3.17
N ASP A 100 -8.52 4.43 2.46
CA ASP A 100 -8.86 5.41 1.43
C ASP A 100 -7.79 5.52 0.33
N LEU A 101 -7.14 4.40 0.03
CA LEU A 101 -6.17 4.31 -1.04
C LEU A 101 -6.88 4.08 -2.37
N PHE A 102 -6.17 4.29 -3.46
CA PHE A 102 -6.69 4.16 -4.80
C PHE A 102 -5.98 3.02 -5.52
N ALA A 103 -6.75 2.03 -5.97
CA ALA A 103 -6.21 0.89 -6.71
C ALA A 103 -6.53 1.01 -8.20
N VAL A 104 -5.50 0.80 -9.02
CA VAL A 104 -5.63 0.67 -10.48
C VAL A 104 -5.38 -0.78 -10.82
N ILE A 105 -6.40 -1.44 -11.37
CA ILE A 105 -6.31 -2.84 -11.78
C ILE A 105 -5.97 -2.86 -13.26
N TYR A 106 -4.91 -3.58 -13.63
CA TYR A 106 -4.49 -3.66 -15.01
C TYR A 106 -5.45 -4.50 -15.82
N ALA A 107 -5.80 -4.04 -17.00
CA ALA A 107 -6.59 -4.81 -17.94
C ALA A 107 -5.73 -5.94 -18.53
N GLU A 108 -6.34 -7.09 -18.69
CA GLU A 108 -5.70 -8.21 -19.37
C GLU A 108 -5.65 -7.99 -20.88
#